data_ca70fa33356f15c9fede91c62cbd805e
#
_entry.id   ca70fa33356f15c9fede91c62cbd805e
#
_cell.length_a   1.000
_cell.length_b   1.000
_cell.length_c   1.000
_cell.angle_alpha   90.00
_cell.angle_beta   90.00
_cell.angle_gamma   90.00
#
_symmetry.space_group_name_H-M   'P 1'
#
loop_
_entity.id
_entity.type
_entity.pdbx_description
1 polymer ?
#
loop_
_entity_poly.entity_id
_entity_poly.type
_entity_poly.pdbx_seq_one_letter_code
_entity_poly.pdbx_strand_id
1 'polypeptide(L)'
;MPLPKLHTYTIDDIYDLPEGHRAELIDGQIYDMAPPSTAHQRILSFLHLEIASYIRDHNGACEVIPAPFAVFLHDAEESDLSNYLEPDISVICDPNKIDAKGCHGAPDWIVEIISPGSKRMDYYTKLALYRANGVREYWIVDPLKRTIVVYDMVHDDGPVLHSFCDVIKVHIYDSLEIDFSKLHI
;
A
#
# COMPACT_ATOMS: atom_id res chain seq x y z
N MET A 1 -7.18 38.14 -10.74
CA MET A 1 -8.26 37.16 -10.75
C MET A 1 -7.90 36.12 -9.71
N PRO A 2 -8.75 35.83 -8.71
CA PRO A 2 -8.51 34.68 -7.85
C PRO A 2 -8.57 33.40 -8.66
N LEU A 3 -7.63 32.49 -8.44
CA LEU A 3 -7.67 31.15 -9.03
C LEU A 3 -8.97 30.45 -8.59
N PRO A 4 -9.62 29.65 -9.47
CA PRO A 4 -10.77 28.87 -9.08
C PRO A 4 -10.37 27.99 -7.90
N LYS A 5 -11.17 27.99 -6.82
CA LYS A 5 -11.01 27.02 -5.75
C LYS A 5 -11.22 25.63 -6.37
N LEU A 6 -10.20 24.80 -6.36
CA LEU A 6 -10.35 23.38 -6.65
C LEU A 6 -11.39 22.81 -5.67
N HIS A 7 -12.31 21.98 -6.18
CA HIS A 7 -13.24 21.25 -5.33
C HIS A 7 -12.43 20.26 -4.50
N THR A 8 -12.60 20.28 -3.19
CA THR A 8 -11.96 19.36 -2.25
C THR A 8 -12.98 18.32 -1.86
N TYR A 9 -12.70 17.06 -2.18
CA TYR A 9 -13.54 15.91 -1.82
C TYR A 9 -13.22 15.44 -0.39
N THR A 10 -14.15 14.70 0.19
CA THR A 10 -14.07 14.14 1.54
C THR A 10 -14.26 12.63 1.51
N ILE A 11 -14.09 11.96 2.64
CA ILE A 11 -14.36 10.52 2.77
C ILE A 11 -15.85 10.20 2.52
N ASP A 12 -16.74 11.11 2.84
CA ASP A 12 -18.18 10.92 2.57
C ASP A 12 -18.44 10.81 1.05
N ASP A 13 -17.70 11.58 0.23
CA ASP A 13 -17.81 11.47 -1.23
C ASP A 13 -17.33 10.10 -1.74
N ILE A 14 -16.38 9.44 -1.07
CA ILE A 14 -15.97 8.06 -1.38
C ILE A 14 -17.11 7.08 -1.08
N TYR A 15 -17.78 7.24 0.08
CA TYR A 15 -18.90 6.37 0.45
C TYR A 15 -20.14 6.58 -0.42
N ASP A 16 -20.29 7.75 -1.02
CA ASP A 16 -21.40 8.08 -1.93
C ASP A 16 -21.13 7.60 -3.38
N LEU A 17 -19.97 7.01 -3.68
CA LEU A 17 -19.70 6.45 -5.01
C LEU A 17 -20.70 5.33 -5.36
N PRO A 18 -21.06 5.18 -6.64
CA PRO A 18 -21.95 4.11 -7.08
C PRO A 18 -21.41 2.73 -6.72
N GLU A 19 -22.32 1.79 -6.43
CA GLU A 19 -21.96 0.41 -6.11
C GLU A 19 -21.03 -0.21 -7.16
N GLY A 20 -19.93 -0.80 -6.69
CA GLY A 20 -18.89 -1.38 -7.55
C GLY A 20 -17.82 -0.39 -8.05
N HIS A 21 -18.00 0.90 -7.81
CA HIS A 21 -16.93 1.88 -8.03
C HIS A 21 -15.92 1.85 -6.87
N ARG A 22 -14.63 1.84 -7.20
CA ARG A 22 -13.54 1.95 -6.22
C ARG A 22 -12.68 3.13 -6.57
N ALA A 23 -12.34 3.91 -5.58
CA ALA A 23 -11.45 5.06 -5.74
C ALA A 23 -10.67 5.31 -4.45
N GLU A 24 -9.56 6.00 -4.58
CA GLU A 24 -8.77 6.53 -3.46
C GLU A 24 -8.99 8.04 -3.36
N LEU A 25 -8.92 8.56 -2.15
CA LEU A 25 -8.94 10.00 -1.86
C LEU A 25 -7.57 10.41 -1.32
N ILE A 26 -6.88 11.26 -2.04
CA ILE A 26 -5.55 11.77 -1.64
C ILE A 26 -5.55 13.29 -1.82
N ASP A 27 -5.22 14.02 -0.76
CA ASP A 27 -5.17 15.49 -0.74
C ASP A 27 -6.47 16.14 -1.29
N GLY A 28 -7.62 15.58 -0.90
CA GLY A 28 -8.93 16.05 -1.35
C GLY A 28 -9.24 15.81 -2.83
N GLN A 29 -8.50 14.94 -3.51
CA GLN A 29 -8.75 14.54 -4.90
C GLN A 29 -9.09 13.05 -4.99
N ILE A 30 -10.12 12.73 -5.77
CA ILE A 30 -10.54 11.34 -6.02
C ILE A 30 -9.77 10.77 -7.22
N TYR A 31 -9.26 9.55 -7.04
CA TYR A 31 -8.53 8.78 -8.05
C TYR A 31 -9.22 7.43 -8.27
N ASP A 32 -9.85 7.26 -9.43
CA ASP A 32 -10.53 6.02 -9.79
C ASP A 32 -9.54 4.85 -9.91
N MET A 33 -9.93 3.70 -9.36
CA MET A 33 -9.16 2.47 -9.44
C MET A 33 -9.62 1.61 -10.62
N ALA A 34 -8.68 1.18 -11.45
CA ALA A 34 -8.95 0.25 -12.54
C ALA A 34 -8.96 -1.21 -12.05
N PRO A 35 -9.73 -2.11 -12.69
CA PRO A 35 -9.65 -3.54 -12.39
C PRO A 35 -8.23 -4.08 -12.58
N PRO A 36 -7.73 -4.91 -11.63
CA PRO A 36 -6.38 -5.44 -11.69
C PRO A 36 -6.22 -6.49 -12.79
N SER A 37 -4.99 -6.60 -13.34
CA SER A 37 -4.65 -7.64 -14.32
C SER A 37 -4.44 -9.01 -13.65
N THR A 38 -4.43 -10.08 -14.46
CA THR A 38 -4.11 -11.43 -13.97
C THR A 38 -2.71 -11.49 -13.35
N ALA A 39 -1.72 -10.81 -13.94
CA ALA A 39 -0.36 -10.76 -13.38
C ALA A 39 -0.34 -10.08 -12.02
N HIS A 40 -1.04 -8.96 -11.89
CA HIS A 40 -1.21 -8.25 -10.62
C HIS A 40 -1.79 -9.19 -9.54
N GLN A 41 -2.89 -9.88 -9.83
CA GLN A 41 -3.54 -10.77 -8.86
C GLN A 41 -2.68 -12.00 -8.50
N ARG A 42 -1.87 -12.52 -9.43
CA ARG A 42 -0.91 -13.59 -9.11
C ARG A 42 0.19 -13.11 -8.15
N ILE A 43 0.71 -11.91 -8.35
CA ILE A 43 1.70 -11.31 -7.45
C ILE A 43 1.08 -11.06 -6.07
N LEU A 44 -0.12 -10.47 -6.01
CA LEU A 44 -0.85 -10.23 -4.77
C LEU A 44 -1.06 -11.53 -4.00
N SER A 45 -1.58 -12.56 -4.66
CA SER A 45 -1.83 -13.87 -4.05
C SER A 45 -0.55 -14.54 -3.54
N PHE A 46 0.55 -14.46 -4.30
CA PHE A 46 1.86 -14.98 -3.90
C PHE A 46 2.38 -14.27 -2.65
N LEU A 47 2.44 -12.93 -2.67
CA LEU A 47 2.95 -12.16 -1.55
C LEU A 47 2.09 -12.32 -0.30
N HIS A 48 0.77 -12.28 -0.45
CA HIS A 48 -0.14 -12.50 0.67
C HIS A 48 0.09 -13.87 1.32
N LEU A 49 0.25 -14.93 0.51
CA LEU A 49 0.49 -16.28 1.02
C LEU A 49 1.82 -16.37 1.79
N GLU A 50 2.91 -15.85 1.23
CA GLU A 50 4.24 -15.87 1.88
C GLU A 50 4.21 -15.13 3.22
N ILE A 51 3.62 -13.92 3.25
CA ILE A 51 3.53 -13.09 4.45
C ILE A 51 2.62 -13.75 5.51
N ALA A 52 1.41 -14.18 5.12
CA ALA A 52 0.45 -14.79 6.03
C ALA A 52 0.99 -16.10 6.64
N SER A 53 1.67 -16.92 5.82
CA SER A 53 2.30 -18.15 6.29
C SER A 53 3.39 -17.87 7.31
N TYR A 54 4.24 -16.90 7.04
CA TYR A 54 5.30 -16.50 7.99
C TYR A 54 4.70 -16.02 9.33
N ILE A 55 3.71 -15.11 9.29
CA ILE A 55 3.07 -14.59 10.51
C ILE A 55 2.47 -15.73 11.32
N ARG A 56 1.73 -16.63 10.68
CA ARG A 56 1.11 -17.80 11.33
C ARG A 56 2.17 -18.73 11.95
N ASP A 57 3.20 -19.08 11.19
CA ASP A 57 4.18 -20.08 11.58
C ASP A 57 5.12 -19.59 12.71
N HIS A 58 5.23 -18.26 12.87
CA HIS A 58 5.98 -17.61 13.95
C HIS A 58 5.08 -17.09 15.09
N ASN A 59 3.77 -17.39 15.09
CA ASN A 59 2.80 -16.85 16.04
C ASN A 59 2.88 -15.32 16.15
N GLY A 60 3.11 -14.64 15.04
CA GLY A 60 3.22 -13.18 14.96
C GLY A 60 1.89 -12.50 15.28
N ALA A 61 1.96 -11.31 15.88
CA ALA A 61 0.77 -10.53 16.25
C ALA A 61 0.24 -9.66 15.09
N CYS A 62 0.98 -9.53 13.99
CA CYS A 62 0.58 -8.71 12.86
C CYS A 62 -0.51 -9.42 12.02
N GLU A 63 -1.36 -8.61 11.39
CA GLU A 63 -2.30 -9.06 10.38
C GLU A 63 -1.84 -8.62 8.99
N VAL A 64 -2.01 -9.48 7.99
CA VAL A 64 -1.80 -9.13 6.58
C VAL A 64 -3.15 -9.13 5.86
N ILE A 65 -3.53 -7.99 5.33
CA ILE A 65 -4.84 -7.77 4.70
C ILE A 65 -4.63 -7.28 3.27
N PRO A 66 -5.16 -8.02 2.27
CA PRO A 66 -5.11 -7.59 0.86
C PRO A 66 -6.27 -6.65 0.54
N ALA A 67 -6.12 -5.85 -0.52
CA ALA A 67 -7.20 -5.05 -1.08
C ALA A 67 -8.41 -5.92 -1.53
N PRO A 68 -9.65 -5.38 -1.45
CA PRO A 68 -10.00 -4.04 -0.98
C PRO A 68 -10.01 -3.92 0.54
N PHE A 69 -9.23 -3.02 1.07
CA PHE A 69 -9.19 -2.75 2.52
C PHE A 69 -8.78 -1.29 2.73
N ALA A 70 -9.62 -0.53 3.42
CA ALA A 70 -9.40 0.89 3.62
C ALA A 70 -8.28 1.19 4.61
N VAL A 71 -7.40 2.13 4.25
CA VAL A 71 -6.39 2.72 5.12
C VAL A 71 -6.63 4.23 5.18
N PHE A 72 -6.91 4.74 6.38
CA PHE A 72 -7.16 6.15 6.64
C PHE A 72 -5.89 6.80 7.16
N LEU A 73 -5.30 7.71 6.38
CA LEU A 73 -4.12 8.45 6.74
C LEU A 73 -4.46 9.94 6.90
N HIS A 74 -3.78 10.61 7.82
CA HIS A 74 -3.95 12.04 8.01
C HIS A 74 -2.88 12.81 7.25
N ASP A 75 -3.24 14.00 6.76
CA ASP A 75 -2.23 14.95 6.30
C ASP A 75 -1.51 15.53 7.53
N ALA A 76 -0.18 15.59 7.47
CA ALA A 76 0.63 16.07 8.58
C ALA A 76 0.46 17.59 8.84
N GLU A 77 -0.03 18.35 7.86
CA GLU A 77 -0.11 19.82 7.91
C GLU A 77 -1.54 20.36 8.11
N GLU A 78 -2.61 19.60 7.77
CA GLU A 78 -4.00 20.03 7.92
C GLU A 78 -4.83 18.95 8.61
N SER A 79 -5.28 19.23 9.82
CA SER A 79 -5.98 18.29 10.71
C SER A 79 -7.36 17.80 10.20
N ASP A 80 -7.89 18.35 9.13
CA ASP A 80 -9.23 18.05 8.61
C ASP A 80 -9.24 17.24 7.30
N LEU A 81 -8.10 17.06 6.62
CA LEU A 81 -8.01 16.26 5.41
C LEU A 81 -7.56 14.84 5.76
N SER A 82 -8.49 13.92 5.70
CA SER A 82 -8.20 12.48 5.81
C SER A 82 -8.03 11.92 4.41
N ASN A 83 -6.96 11.16 4.22
CA ASN A 83 -6.73 10.39 3.00
C ASN A 83 -7.35 9.01 3.15
N TYR A 84 -7.98 8.50 2.11
CA TYR A 84 -8.55 7.16 2.01
C TYR A 84 -7.82 6.40 0.90
N LEU A 85 -7.11 5.35 1.26
CA LEU A 85 -6.36 4.51 0.32
C LEU A 85 -6.79 3.06 0.44
N GLU A 86 -6.58 2.29 -0.62
CA GLU A 86 -6.75 0.83 -0.64
C GLU A 86 -5.46 0.17 -1.15
N PRO A 87 -4.38 0.12 -0.34
CA PRO A 87 -3.14 -0.52 -0.76
C PRO A 87 -3.34 -1.98 -1.11
N ASP A 88 -2.60 -2.50 -2.09
CA ASP A 88 -2.75 -3.89 -2.52
C ASP A 88 -2.52 -4.88 -1.37
N ILE A 89 -1.51 -4.64 -0.51
CA ILE A 89 -1.30 -5.40 0.73
C ILE A 89 -0.93 -4.43 1.86
N SER A 90 -1.60 -4.59 2.99
CA SER A 90 -1.29 -3.89 4.25
C SER A 90 -0.91 -4.91 5.33
N VAL A 91 0.23 -4.70 5.99
CA VAL A 91 0.63 -5.46 7.18
C VAL A 91 0.56 -4.54 8.39
N ILE A 92 -0.24 -4.92 9.38
CA ILE A 92 -0.58 -4.09 10.53
C ILE A 92 -0.27 -4.87 11.81
N CYS A 93 0.62 -4.34 12.65
CA CYS A 93 1.08 -5.01 13.87
C CYS A 93 0.39 -4.48 15.14
N ASP A 94 -0.28 -3.34 15.06
CA ASP A 94 -1.10 -2.83 16.15
C ASP A 94 -2.60 -3.07 15.86
N PRO A 95 -3.23 -4.06 16.53
CA PRO A 95 -4.64 -4.38 16.30
C PRO A 95 -5.61 -3.24 16.69
N ASN A 96 -5.17 -2.28 17.51
CA ASN A 96 -6.01 -1.13 17.87
C ASN A 96 -6.22 -0.15 16.70
N LYS A 97 -5.43 -0.26 15.64
CA LYS A 97 -5.63 0.51 14.42
C LYS A 97 -6.75 -0.03 13.53
N ILE A 98 -7.22 -1.25 13.76
CA ILE A 98 -8.20 -1.92 12.89
C ILE A 98 -9.59 -1.86 13.50
N ASP A 99 -10.56 -1.41 12.73
CA ASP A 99 -11.97 -1.51 13.07
C ASP A 99 -12.81 -2.06 11.89
N ALA A 100 -14.15 -1.98 12.01
CA ALA A 100 -15.05 -2.46 10.96
C ALA A 100 -14.98 -1.67 9.63
N LYS A 101 -14.34 -0.49 9.62
CA LYS A 101 -14.21 0.35 8.44
C LYS A 101 -12.85 0.20 7.76
N GLY A 102 -11.81 -0.19 8.50
CA GLY A 102 -10.45 -0.31 7.97
C GLY A 102 -9.37 -0.06 9.00
N CYS A 103 -8.19 0.33 8.53
CA CYS A 103 -7.04 0.71 9.35
C CYS A 103 -6.98 2.22 9.54
N HIS A 104 -6.97 2.67 10.78
CA HIS A 104 -6.82 4.07 11.16
C HIS A 104 -5.37 4.38 11.55
N GLY A 105 -4.66 5.06 10.66
CA GLY A 105 -3.22 5.33 10.74
C GLY A 105 -2.40 4.39 9.87
N ALA A 106 -1.08 4.56 9.89
CA ALA A 106 -0.17 3.85 9.01
C ALA A 106 -0.07 2.35 9.34
N PRO A 107 -0.24 1.45 8.36
CA PRO A 107 0.27 0.08 8.43
C PRO A 107 1.78 0.06 8.67
N ASP A 108 2.30 -1.04 9.20
CA ASP A 108 3.75 -1.21 9.38
C ASP A 108 4.47 -1.44 8.04
N TRP A 109 3.84 -2.20 7.14
CA TRP A 109 4.36 -2.46 5.81
C TRP A 109 3.25 -2.38 4.77
N ILE A 110 3.52 -1.73 3.65
CA ILE A 110 2.63 -1.61 2.50
C ILE A 110 3.32 -2.15 1.26
N VAL A 111 2.57 -2.90 0.45
CA VAL A 111 2.99 -3.30 -0.90
C VAL A 111 1.99 -2.76 -1.91
N GLU A 112 2.51 -2.08 -2.93
CA GLU A 112 1.75 -1.66 -4.12
C GLU A 112 2.27 -2.39 -5.35
N ILE A 113 1.35 -2.98 -6.11
CA ILE A 113 1.64 -3.68 -7.36
C ILE A 113 1.17 -2.78 -8.49
N ILE A 114 2.10 -2.10 -9.14
CA ILE A 114 1.76 -1.05 -10.10
C ILE A 114 1.03 -1.57 -11.34
N SER A 115 0.02 -0.79 -11.71
CA SER A 115 -0.63 -0.85 -13.02
C SER A 115 -0.04 0.22 -13.97
N PRO A 116 -0.28 0.15 -15.29
CA PRO A 116 0.18 1.19 -16.20
C PRO A 116 -0.29 2.61 -15.84
N GLY A 117 -1.45 2.74 -15.18
CA GLY A 117 -2.04 4.03 -14.80
C GLY A 117 -1.60 4.56 -13.43
N SER A 118 -1.21 3.68 -12.49
CA SER A 118 -0.92 4.08 -11.11
C SER A 118 0.54 4.48 -10.85
N LYS A 119 1.45 4.17 -11.77
CA LYS A 119 2.90 4.28 -11.58
C LYS A 119 3.38 5.59 -10.97
N ARG A 120 2.90 6.75 -11.46
CA ARG A 120 3.32 8.05 -10.92
C ARG A 120 2.81 8.24 -9.50
N MET A 121 1.59 7.76 -9.22
CA MET A 121 0.98 7.84 -7.91
C MET A 121 1.80 7.05 -6.89
N ASP A 122 2.13 5.79 -7.18
CA ASP A 122 2.82 4.89 -6.25
C ASP A 122 4.26 5.32 -6.00
N TYR A 123 5.00 5.77 -7.05
CA TYR A 123 6.40 6.18 -6.90
C TYR A 123 6.62 7.55 -6.25
N TYR A 124 5.61 8.43 -6.24
CA TYR A 124 5.79 9.79 -5.74
C TYR A 124 4.77 10.17 -4.67
N THR A 125 3.49 10.21 -5.00
CA THR A 125 2.45 10.72 -4.09
C THR A 125 2.25 9.79 -2.91
N LYS A 126 2.00 8.51 -3.15
CA LYS A 126 1.81 7.52 -2.09
C LYS A 126 3.09 7.31 -1.27
N LEU A 127 4.27 7.29 -1.92
CA LEU A 127 5.55 7.20 -1.21
C LEU A 127 5.71 8.33 -0.19
N ALA A 128 5.46 9.58 -0.60
CA ALA A 128 5.54 10.74 0.29
C ALA A 128 4.53 10.65 1.43
N LEU A 129 3.29 10.28 1.12
CA LEU A 129 2.21 10.14 2.09
C LEU A 129 2.49 9.02 3.11
N TYR A 130 2.92 7.84 2.66
CA TYR A 130 3.27 6.72 3.52
C TYR A 130 4.43 7.05 4.45
N ARG A 131 5.46 7.71 3.92
CA ARG A 131 6.61 8.17 4.72
C ARG A 131 6.19 9.19 5.78
N ALA A 132 5.39 10.19 5.43
CA ALA A 132 4.92 11.23 6.35
C ALA A 132 4.05 10.66 7.49
N ASN A 133 3.33 9.58 7.24
CA ASN A 133 2.46 8.92 8.21
C ASN A 133 3.16 7.81 9.04
N GLY A 134 4.43 7.50 8.77
CA GLY A 134 5.20 6.57 9.57
C GLY A 134 5.05 5.09 9.17
N VAL A 135 4.72 4.79 7.91
CA VAL A 135 4.90 3.45 7.34
C VAL A 135 6.37 3.08 7.46
N ARG A 136 6.66 1.87 7.98
CA ARG A 136 8.03 1.44 8.27
C ARG A 136 8.73 0.84 7.06
N GLU A 137 7.98 0.15 6.21
CA GLU A 137 8.49 -0.47 5.00
C GLU A 137 7.50 -0.31 3.85
N TYR A 138 7.97 0.00 2.65
CA TYR A 138 7.14 0.16 1.46
C TYR A 138 7.77 -0.51 0.25
N TRP A 139 7.01 -1.38 -0.40
CA TRP A 139 7.43 -2.08 -1.61
C TRP A 139 6.61 -1.63 -2.81
N ILE A 140 7.29 -1.36 -3.92
CA ILE A 140 6.65 -1.11 -5.21
C ILE A 140 7.04 -2.25 -6.16
N VAL A 141 6.07 -3.05 -6.56
CA VAL A 141 6.26 -4.19 -7.46
C VAL A 141 5.83 -3.80 -8.87
N ASP A 142 6.74 -3.84 -9.85
CA ASP A 142 6.46 -3.57 -11.26
C ASP A 142 6.38 -4.89 -12.06
N PRO A 143 5.16 -5.39 -12.39
CA PRO A 143 4.99 -6.64 -13.13
C PRO A 143 5.58 -6.60 -14.53
N LEU A 144 5.56 -5.42 -15.18
CA LEU A 144 6.05 -5.27 -16.57
C LEU A 144 7.57 -5.28 -16.63
N LYS A 145 8.23 -4.65 -15.67
CA LYS A 145 9.68 -4.61 -15.59
C LYS A 145 10.26 -5.81 -14.84
N ARG A 146 9.41 -6.57 -14.13
CA ARG A 146 9.79 -7.66 -13.25
C ARG A 146 10.80 -7.19 -12.20
N THR A 147 10.49 -6.06 -11.54
CA THR A 147 11.33 -5.42 -10.53
C THR A 147 10.53 -5.10 -9.27
N ILE A 148 11.24 -5.04 -8.16
CA ILE A 148 10.71 -4.61 -6.87
C ILE A 148 11.60 -3.47 -6.35
N VAL A 149 11.00 -2.35 -5.94
CA VAL A 149 11.70 -1.30 -5.22
C VAL A 149 11.28 -1.37 -3.76
N VAL A 150 12.26 -1.56 -2.89
CA VAL A 150 12.09 -1.65 -1.44
C VAL A 150 12.55 -0.36 -0.79
N TYR A 151 11.68 0.24 0.00
CA TYR A 151 11.99 1.37 0.87
C TYR A 151 11.94 0.92 2.33
N ASP A 152 13.10 0.82 2.98
CA ASP A 152 13.21 0.75 4.44
C ASP A 152 13.14 2.18 4.98
N MET A 153 11.97 2.55 5.52
CA MET A 153 11.73 3.92 5.99
C MET A 153 12.19 4.13 7.43
N VAL A 154 12.58 3.06 8.14
CA VAL A 154 13.11 3.14 9.49
C VAL A 154 14.59 3.55 9.48
N HIS A 155 15.39 2.90 8.61
CA HIS A 155 16.82 3.16 8.51
C HIS A 155 17.16 4.25 7.48
N ASP A 156 16.23 4.52 6.55
CA ASP A 156 16.31 5.57 5.50
C ASP A 156 17.60 5.50 4.63
N ASP A 157 18.06 4.27 4.39
CA ASP A 157 19.26 4.00 3.56
C ASP A 157 19.02 4.22 2.05
N GLY A 158 17.83 4.71 1.69
CA GLY A 158 17.38 4.90 0.32
C GLY A 158 16.75 3.63 -0.28
N PRO A 159 16.16 3.75 -1.50
CA PRO A 159 15.51 2.63 -2.15
C PRO A 159 16.50 1.60 -2.69
N VAL A 160 16.17 0.32 -2.51
CA VAL A 160 16.90 -0.80 -3.11
C VAL A 160 16.09 -1.41 -4.23
N LEU A 161 16.69 -1.57 -5.41
CA LEU A 161 16.07 -2.21 -6.57
C LEU A 161 16.43 -3.69 -6.63
N HIS A 162 15.41 -4.54 -6.70
CA HIS A 162 15.50 -5.98 -6.86
C HIS A 162 14.82 -6.46 -8.15
N SER A 163 15.14 -7.67 -8.57
CA SER A 163 14.51 -8.38 -9.68
C SER A 163 13.61 -9.52 -9.19
N PHE A 164 12.76 -10.06 -10.07
CA PHE A 164 11.96 -11.27 -9.77
C PHE A 164 12.81 -12.57 -9.70
N CYS A 165 14.12 -12.48 -9.68
CA CYS A 165 15.02 -13.61 -9.45
C CYS A 165 15.67 -13.56 -8.06
N ASP A 166 15.39 -12.51 -7.29
CA ASP A 166 16.08 -12.26 -6.02
C ASP A 166 15.27 -12.83 -4.84
N VAL A 167 15.99 -13.13 -3.77
CA VAL A 167 15.46 -13.35 -2.44
C VAL A 167 15.56 -12.03 -1.68
N ILE A 168 14.44 -11.49 -1.22
CA ILE A 168 14.35 -10.16 -0.63
C ILE A 168 14.05 -10.27 0.86
N LYS A 169 14.93 -9.72 1.70
CA LYS A 169 14.69 -9.61 3.13
C LYS A 169 13.63 -8.54 3.40
N VAL A 170 12.66 -8.87 4.26
CA VAL A 170 11.68 -7.93 4.80
C VAL A 170 12.25 -7.28 6.05
N HIS A 171 12.28 -5.94 6.09
CA HIS A 171 12.98 -5.20 7.14
C HIS A 171 12.20 -5.13 8.46
N ILE A 172 10.86 -5.14 8.42
CA ILE A 172 10.03 -5.14 9.64
C ILE A 172 10.06 -6.47 10.39
N TYR A 173 10.63 -7.53 9.80
CA TYR A 173 10.79 -8.85 10.40
C TYR A 173 12.26 -9.29 10.43
N ASP A 174 12.65 -10.01 11.48
CA ASP A 174 14.04 -10.45 11.65
C ASP A 174 14.48 -11.49 10.62
N SER A 175 13.56 -12.40 10.23
CA SER A 175 13.88 -13.60 9.45
C SER A 175 12.96 -13.87 8.26
N LEU A 176 12.06 -12.94 7.92
CA LEU A 176 11.25 -13.10 6.72
C LEU A 176 12.05 -12.72 5.48
N GLU A 177 12.17 -13.68 4.57
CA GLU A 177 12.71 -13.48 3.22
C GLU A 177 11.69 -13.97 2.20
N ILE A 178 11.47 -13.18 1.16
CA ILE A 178 10.56 -13.52 0.06
C ILE A 178 11.36 -13.86 -1.19
N ASP A 179 11.28 -15.11 -1.62
CA ASP A 179 11.95 -15.64 -2.80
C ASP A 179 11.07 -15.44 -4.04
N PHE A 180 11.30 -14.34 -4.76
CA PHE A 180 10.53 -14.02 -5.98
C PHE A 180 10.77 -14.99 -7.13
N SER A 181 11.83 -15.82 -7.11
CA SER A 181 12.04 -16.85 -8.12
C SER A 181 10.92 -17.92 -8.14
N LYS A 182 10.17 -18.05 -7.04
CA LYS A 182 9.00 -18.94 -6.90
C LYS A 182 7.72 -18.36 -7.52
N LEU A 183 7.72 -17.08 -7.88
CA LEU A 183 6.57 -16.43 -8.49
C LEU A 183 6.42 -16.83 -9.96
N HIS A 184 5.30 -17.46 -10.31
CA HIS A 184 4.98 -17.89 -11.67
C HIS A 184 3.96 -16.92 -12.30
N ILE A 185 4.43 -16.02 -13.16
CA ILE A 185 3.64 -15.06 -13.94
C ILE A 185 4.07 -14.99 -15.40
#